data_03917286055dabade311c13bb27063f6
#
_entry.id   03917286055dabade311c13bb27063f6
#
_cell.length_a   1.000
_cell.length_b   1.000
_cell.length_c   1.000
_cell.angle_alpha   90.00
_cell.angle_beta   90.00
_cell.angle_gamma   90.00
#
_symmetry.space_group_name_H-M   'P 1'
#
loop_
_entity.id
_entity.type
_entity.pdbx_description
1 polymer ?
#
loop_
_entity_poly.entity_id
_entity_poly.type
_entity_poly.pdbx_seq_one_letter_code
_entity_poly.pdbx_strand_id
1 'polypeptide(L)' 'MDELEAAVRVLREEGKPLHWTVIQDLALRRGYLDPFTQPDIRRRLLAALSGAARSADGPVARADRGVYVLR' A
#
# COMPACT_ATOMS: atom_id res chain seq x y z
N MET A 1 -8.21 8.84 -0.02
CA MET A 1 -7.31 8.32 -1.07
C MET A 1 -7.74 6.93 -1.47
N ASP A 2 -7.46 6.51 -2.70
CA ASP A 2 -7.62 5.10 -3.02
C ASP A 2 -6.48 4.29 -2.38
N GLU A 3 -6.59 2.97 -2.48
CA GLU A 3 -5.65 2.08 -1.79
C GLU A 3 -4.21 2.23 -2.28
N LEU A 4 -4.02 2.39 -3.58
CA LEU A 4 -2.66 2.53 -4.12
C LEU A 4 -2.04 3.88 -3.74
N GLU A 5 -2.80 4.95 -3.84
CA GLU A 5 -2.33 6.28 -3.42
C GLU A 5 -1.93 6.30 -1.95
N ALA A 6 -2.75 5.69 -1.10
CA ALA A 6 -2.47 5.60 0.34
C ALA A 6 -1.17 4.81 0.59
N ALA A 7 -1.01 3.67 -0.09
CA ALA A 7 0.19 2.85 0.05
C ALA A 7 1.45 3.60 -0.38
N VAL A 8 1.39 4.27 -1.52
CA VAL A 8 2.53 5.07 -2.03
C VAL A 8 2.90 6.17 -1.05
N ARG A 9 1.88 6.84 -0.50
CA ARG A 9 2.11 7.91 0.48
C ARG A 9 2.81 7.39 1.72
N VAL A 10 2.33 6.28 2.27
CA VAL A 10 2.94 5.66 3.46
C VAL A 10 4.38 5.23 3.16
N LEU A 11 4.62 4.56 2.04
CA LEU A 11 5.96 4.12 1.67
C LEU A 11 6.92 5.30 1.48
N ARG A 12 6.42 6.40 0.91
CA ARG A 12 7.23 7.60 0.74
C ARG A 12 7.59 8.23 2.09
N GLU A 13 6.64 8.30 3.00
CA GLU A 13 6.86 8.89 4.32
C GLU A 13 7.82 8.07 5.17
N GLU A 14 7.72 6.72 5.08
CA GLU A 14 8.59 5.84 5.85
C GLU A 14 9.97 5.66 5.23
N GLY A 15 10.08 5.80 3.92
CA GLY A 15 11.36 5.76 3.21
C GLY A 15 12.05 4.40 3.21
N LYS A 16 11.32 3.32 3.40
CA LYS A 16 11.87 1.96 3.47
C LYS A 16 10.83 0.92 3.05
N PRO A 17 11.25 -0.31 2.71
CA PRO A 17 10.30 -1.38 2.44
C PRO A 17 9.45 -1.69 3.66
N LEU A 18 8.17 -1.96 3.44
CA LEU A 18 7.22 -2.29 4.51
C LEU A 18 6.37 -3.48 4.13
N HIS A 19 6.06 -4.31 5.12
CA HIS A 19 5.07 -5.36 4.97
C HIS A 19 3.69 -4.72 4.77
N TRP A 20 2.82 -5.35 3.97
CA TRP A 20 1.51 -4.78 3.65
C TRP A 20 0.65 -4.51 4.90
N THR A 21 0.83 -5.29 5.97
CA THR A 21 0.09 -5.06 7.22
C THR A 21 0.48 -3.75 7.89
N VAL A 22 1.74 -3.38 7.81
CA VAL A 22 2.24 -2.10 8.32
C VAL A 22 1.73 -0.95 7.45
N ILE A 23 1.75 -1.14 6.12
CA ILE A 23 1.19 -0.14 5.20
C ILE A 23 -0.28 0.11 5.52
N GLN A 24 -1.06 -0.95 5.70
CA GLN A 24 -2.48 -0.84 6.05
C GLN A 24 -2.68 -0.11 7.38
N ASP A 25 -1.95 -0.51 8.41
CA ASP A 25 -2.07 0.09 9.74
C ASP A 25 -1.77 1.59 9.71
N LEU A 26 -0.66 1.98 9.08
CA LEU A 26 -0.27 3.38 8.99
C LEU A 26 -1.25 4.20 8.13
N ALA A 27 -1.73 3.63 7.03
CA ALA A 27 -2.71 4.30 6.19
C ALA A 27 -4.01 4.58 6.95
N LEU A 28 -4.47 3.63 7.74
CA LEU A 28 -5.66 3.81 8.58
C LEU A 28 -5.42 4.84 9.68
N ARG A 29 -4.31 4.75 10.38
CA ARG A 29 -3.97 5.67 11.47
C ARG A 29 -3.83 7.11 10.99
N ARG A 30 -3.29 7.30 9.79
CA ARG A 30 -3.07 8.64 9.23
C ARG A 30 -4.28 9.19 8.49
N GLY A 31 -5.38 8.43 8.43
CA GLY A 31 -6.60 8.85 7.77
C GLY A 31 -6.53 8.80 6.25
N TYR A 32 -5.56 8.12 5.68
CA TYR A 32 -5.46 7.95 4.22
C TYR A 32 -6.47 6.94 3.69
N LEU A 33 -6.86 5.98 4.52
CA LEU A 33 -7.93 5.05 4.24
C LEU A 33 -8.97 5.12 5.36
N ASP A 34 -10.24 4.98 4.99
CA ASP A 34 -11.35 5.09 5.92
C ASP A 34 -12.16 3.78 5.88
N PRO A 35 -12.15 2.98 6.96
CA PRO A 35 -12.87 1.71 6.96
C PRO A 35 -14.38 1.88 6.91
N PHE A 36 -14.91 3.07 7.23
CA PHE A 36 -16.34 3.32 7.21
C PHE A 36 -16.88 3.62 5.80
N THR A 37 -16.03 4.13 4.91
CA THR A 37 -16.42 4.49 3.54
C THR A 37 -15.78 3.61 2.48
N GLN A 38 -14.72 2.87 2.82
CA GLN A 38 -13.99 2.01 1.88
C GLN A 38 -14.11 0.55 2.34
N PRO A 39 -14.91 -0.27 1.66
CA PRO A 39 -15.09 -1.67 2.05
C PRO A 39 -13.89 -2.52 1.66
N ASP A 40 -13.71 -3.64 2.34
CA ASP A 40 -12.70 -4.66 2.00
C ASP A 40 -11.29 -4.08 1.85
N ILE A 41 -10.89 -3.18 2.73
CA ILE A 41 -9.59 -2.47 2.63
C ILE A 41 -8.44 -3.46 2.47
N ARG A 42 -8.38 -4.51 3.29
CA ARG A 42 -7.31 -5.50 3.22
C ARG A 42 -7.18 -6.11 1.84
N ARG A 43 -8.29 -6.61 1.29
CA ARG A 43 -8.31 -7.27 -0.01
C ARG A 43 -7.97 -6.28 -1.12
N ARG A 44 -8.54 -5.10 -1.08
CA ARG A 44 -8.34 -4.08 -2.10
C ARG A 44 -6.91 -3.52 -2.06
N LEU A 45 -6.36 -3.35 -0.87
CA LEU A 45 -4.98 -2.91 -0.71
C LEU A 45 -4.00 -3.94 -1.27
N LEU A 46 -4.20 -5.22 -0.91
CA LEU A 46 -3.36 -6.30 -1.43
C LEU A 46 -3.44 -6.39 -2.95
N ALA A 47 -4.64 -6.29 -3.52
CA ALA A 47 -4.82 -6.31 -4.96
C ALA A 47 -4.12 -5.13 -5.63
N ALA A 48 -4.23 -3.94 -5.05
CA ALA A 48 -3.59 -2.73 -5.58
C ALA A 48 -2.07 -2.85 -5.54
N LEU A 49 -1.51 -3.31 -4.42
CA LEU A 49 -0.07 -3.49 -4.28
C LEU A 49 0.47 -4.55 -5.23
N SER A 50 -0.17 -5.72 -5.28
CA SER A 50 0.31 -6.79 -6.14
C SER A 50 0.15 -6.45 -7.62
N GLY A 51 -0.93 -5.79 -8.00
CA GLY A 51 -1.13 -5.32 -9.36
C GLY A 51 -0.09 -4.30 -9.79
N ALA A 52 0.19 -3.32 -8.95
CA ALA A 52 1.20 -2.31 -9.22
C ALA A 52 2.61 -2.92 -9.28
N ALA A 53 2.90 -3.89 -8.41
CA ALA A 53 4.22 -4.53 -8.40
C ALA A 53 4.48 -5.40 -9.63
N ARG A 54 3.42 -5.93 -10.26
CA ARG A 54 3.56 -6.70 -11.49
C ARG A 54 3.82 -5.82 -12.72
N SER A 55 3.52 -4.54 -12.63
CA SER A 55 3.77 -3.62 -13.72
C SER A 55 5.21 -3.09 -13.63
N ALA A 56 5.97 -3.17 -14.71
CA ALA A 56 7.33 -2.67 -14.75
C ALA A 56 7.40 -1.16 -14.50
N ASP A 57 6.34 -0.44 -14.87
CA ASP A 57 6.26 1.01 -14.71
C ASP A 57 5.45 1.43 -13.46
N GLY A 58 5.04 0.48 -12.65
CA GLY A 58 4.26 0.79 -11.46
C GLY A 58 5.07 1.51 -10.38
N PRO A 59 4.38 2.20 -9.46
CA PRO A 59 5.06 2.99 -8.43
C PRO A 59 5.69 2.15 -7.32
N VAL A 60 5.34 0.87 -7.20
CA VAL A 60 5.87 0.00 -6.17
C VAL A 60 6.46 -1.27 -6.78
N ALA A 61 7.39 -1.86 -6.04
CA ALA A 61 7.97 -3.17 -6.36
C ALA A 61 7.80 -4.08 -5.15
N ARG A 62 7.78 -5.38 -5.40
CA ARG A 62 7.78 -6.37 -4.34
C ARG A 62 9.22 -6.62 -3.91
N ALA A 63 9.55 -6.29 -2.66
CA ALA A 63 10.89 -6.46 -2.12
C ALA A 63 11.10 -7.85 -1.50
N ASP A 64 10.03 -8.42 -0.95
CA ASP A 64 10.04 -9.73 -0.34
C ASP A 64 8.59 -10.20 -0.24
N ARG A 65 8.35 -11.37 0.30
CA ARG A 65 7.00 -11.91 0.46
C ARG A 65 6.15 -10.98 1.33
N GLY A 66 5.11 -10.40 0.74
CA GLY A 66 4.23 -9.45 1.40
C GLY A 66 4.86 -8.09 1.70
N VAL A 67 6.08 -7.85 1.25
CA VAL A 67 6.83 -6.60 1.50
C VAL A 67 6.94 -5.80 0.21
N TYR A 68 6.63 -4.52 0.30
CA TYR A 68 6.62 -3.62 -0.86
C TYR A 68 7.48 -2.39 -0.60
N VAL A 69 7.98 -1.81 -1.68
CA VAL A 69 8.87 -0.65 -1.63
C VAL A 69 8.56 0.25 -2.83
N LEU A 70 8.84 1.53 -2.72
CA LEU A 70 8.75 2.44 -3.88
C LEU A 70 9.84 2.13 -4.90
N ARG A 71 9.47 2.22 -6.19
CA ARG A 71 10.45 2.10 -7.27
C ARG A 71 11.30 3.34 -7.41
#